data_cc1b84a69c4a3828b8f044ccdcdd1b04
#
_entry.id   cc1b84a69c4a3828b8f044ccdcdd1b04
#
_cell.length_a   1.000
_cell.length_b   1.000
_cell.length_c   1.000
_cell.angle_alpha   90.00
_cell.angle_beta   90.00
_cell.angle_gamma   90.00
#
_symmetry.space_group_name_H-M   'P 1'
#
loop_
_entity.id
_entity.type
_entity.pdbx_description
1 polymer ?
#
loop_
_entity_poly.entity_id
_entity_poly.type
_entity_poly.pdbx_seq_one_letter_code
_entity_poly.pdbx_strand_id
1 'polypeptide(L)'
;MLCEYEFPPAGTGDEARRELDDWVGALFSRYRKNGQVWGPVVTGWVDGTLRATFHVPSPDALDDKHQSKGVATALQKVTGLCKADPSWRVVGEDDSASAGVGDAKALFLKTDMFSDTSPVYEGSEGTPVPLFQLPIDWHARENLQSWMRRVQLHDELWINSGRLEGAAYVELSDPASMLAAEGRELARNLEETSGIATYYFLKHYWGRREADQLDVCPSCKAPWAAEPLGTGTQGIDSFAYRCDTCRILSEHATATSQD
;
A
#
# COMPACT_ATOMS: atom_id res chain seq x y z
N MET A 1 -12.41 2.86 7.72
CA MET A 1 -13.72 3.51 7.86
C MET A 1 -14.20 4.00 6.52
N LEU A 2 -15.48 3.79 6.18
CA LEU A 2 -16.10 4.29 4.95
C LEU A 2 -16.59 5.73 5.18
N CYS A 3 -16.19 6.64 4.27
CA CYS A 3 -16.49 8.06 4.34
C CYS A 3 -17.21 8.55 3.08
N GLU A 4 -17.98 9.61 3.22
CA GLU A 4 -18.56 10.38 2.13
C GLU A 4 -18.10 11.82 2.21
N TYR A 5 -17.65 12.39 1.07
CA TYR A 5 -17.30 13.79 0.92
C TYR A 5 -18.26 14.46 -0.05
N GLU A 6 -18.75 15.64 0.29
CA GLU A 6 -19.67 16.43 -0.52
C GLU A 6 -18.99 17.70 -1.02
N PHE A 7 -19.14 17.97 -2.31
CA PHE A 7 -18.58 19.13 -3.01
C PHE A 7 -19.71 19.90 -3.71
N PRO A 8 -20.32 20.87 -3.04
CA PRO A 8 -21.41 21.67 -3.61
C PRO A 8 -20.86 22.69 -4.62
N PRO A 9 -21.10 22.56 -5.94
CA PRO A 9 -20.49 23.40 -6.94
C PRO A 9 -20.95 24.86 -6.87
N ALA A 10 -20.05 25.80 -7.15
CA ALA A 10 -20.38 27.22 -7.28
C ALA A 10 -21.11 27.52 -8.61
N GLY A 11 -20.76 26.78 -9.67
CA GLY A 11 -21.38 26.90 -11.01
C GLY A 11 -22.29 25.72 -11.32
N THR A 12 -23.31 25.96 -12.16
CA THR A 12 -24.31 24.94 -12.55
C THR A 12 -24.14 24.41 -13.98
N GLY A 13 -23.23 25.00 -14.78
CA GLY A 13 -22.99 24.59 -16.17
C GLY A 13 -22.08 23.36 -16.28
N ASP A 14 -22.12 22.70 -17.45
CA ASP A 14 -21.35 21.49 -17.71
C ASP A 14 -19.82 21.67 -17.60
N GLU A 15 -19.34 22.87 -17.93
CA GLU A 15 -17.92 23.19 -17.81
C GLU A 15 -17.48 23.28 -16.33
N ALA A 16 -18.25 23.96 -15.49
CA ALA A 16 -17.99 24.04 -14.05
C ALA A 16 -18.05 22.67 -13.37
N ARG A 17 -18.98 21.80 -13.80
CA ARG A 17 -19.06 20.42 -13.30
C ARG A 17 -17.83 19.61 -13.70
N ARG A 18 -17.39 19.67 -14.96
CA ARG A 18 -16.17 18.97 -15.39
C ARG A 18 -14.94 19.46 -14.67
N GLU A 19 -14.76 20.78 -14.51
CA GLU A 19 -13.62 21.32 -13.77
C GLU A 19 -13.60 20.83 -12.32
N LEU A 20 -14.75 20.79 -11.65
CA LEU A 20 -14.86 20.26 -10.29
C LEU A 20 -14.54 18.77 -10.23
N ASP A 21 -15.07 17.94 -11.14
CA ASP A 21 -14.76 16.50 -11.24
C ASP A 21 -13.26 16.25 -11.40
N ASP A 22 -12.61 16.97 -12.32
CA ASP A 22 -11.18 16.83 -12.59
C ASP A 22 -10.34 17.17 -11.35
N TRP A 23 -10.69 18.26 -10.65
CA TRP A 23 -9.95 18.65 -9.44
C TRP A 23 -10.23 17.77 -8.24
N VAL A 24 -11.44 17.25 -8.09
CA VAL A 24 -11.77 16.23 -7.06
C VAL A 24 -11.00 14.93 -7.35
N GLY A 25 -10.94 14.48 -8.60
CA GLY A 25 -10.10 13.36 -9.00
C GLY A 25 -8.62 13.57 -8.66
N ALA A 26 -8.10 14.78 -8.95
CA ALA A 26 -6.74 15.16 -8.62
C ALA A 26 -6.49 15.20 -7.09
N LEU A 27 -7.45 15.68 -6.29
CA LEU A 27 -7.39 15.70 -4.84
C LEU A 27 -7.28 14.27 -4.28
N PHE A 28 -8.18 13.37 -4.69
CA PHE A 28 -8.14 11.98 -4.22
C PHE A 28 -6.90 11.21 -4.68
N SER A 29 -6.37 11.52 -5.86
CA SER A 29 -5.06 10.99 -6.29
C SER A 29 -3.94 11.39 -5.32
N ARG A 30 -3.95 12.63 -4.82
CA ARG A 30 -2.96 13.11 -3.84
C ARG A 30 -3.17 12.51 -2.45
N TYR A 31 -4.42 12.37 -1.99
CA TYR A 31 -4.73 11.69 -0.74
C TYR A 31 -4.22 10.25 -0.74
N ARG A 32 -4.42 9.50 -1.84
CA ARG A 32 -3.90 8.13 -1.99
C ARG A 32 -2.38 8.10 -1.94
N LYS A 33 -1.70 8.98 -2.70
CA LYS A 33 -0.24 9.04 -2.71
C LYS A 33 0.34 9.39 -1.34
N ASN A 34 -0.39 10.14 -0.55
CA ASN A 34 -0.02 10.46 0.83
C ASN A 34 -0.41 9.36 1.83
N GLY A 35 -1.21 8.36 1.42
CA GLY A 35 -1.69 7.26 2.26
C GLY A 35 -2.87 7.60 3.16
N GLN A 36 -3.54 8.74 2.92
CA GLN A 36 -4.71 9.20 3.68
C GLN A 36 -6.03 8.55 3.23
N VAL A 37 -6.08 8.07 2.00
CA VAL A 37 -7.23 7.36 1.42
C VAL A 37 -6.76 6.01 0.88
N TRP A 38 -7.49 4.98 1.22
CA TRP A 38 -7.26 3.60 0.79
C TRP A 38 -8.33 3.13 -0.20
N GLY A 39 -7.97 2.18 -1.04
CA GLY A 39 -8.89 1.55 -1.96
C GLY A 39 -9.48 2.46 -3.05
N PRO A 40 -10.56 2.03 -3.68
CA PRO A 40 -11.23 2.79 -4.72
C PRO A 40 -11.97 4.01 -4.16
N VAL A 41 -12.04 5.06 -4.97
CA VAL A 41 -12.92 6.22 -4.73
C VAL A 41 -14.01 6.20 -5.77
N VAL A 42 -15.24 6.25 -5.34
CA VAL A 42 -16.41 6.31 -6.21
C VAL A 42 -16.98 7.72 -6.15
N THR A 43 -17.02 8.41 -7.30
CA THR A 43 -17.61 9.74 -7.41
C THR A 43 -18.92 9.71 -8.20
N GLY A 44 -19.82 10.59 -7.86
CA GLY A 44 -21.10 10.70 -8.57
C GLY A 44 -21.85 12.00 -8.24
N TRP A 45 -22.68 12.45 -9.18
CA TRP A 45 -23.55 13.60 -9.02
C TRP A 45 -24.90 13.19 -8.42
N VAL A 46 -25.23 13.75 -7.27
CA VAL A 46 -26.49 13.52 -6.56
C VAL A 46 -27.12 14.88 -6.22
N ASP A 47 -28.32 15.13 -6.72
CA ASP A 47 -29.07 16.37 -6.48
C ASP A 47 -28.24 17.66 -6.75
N GLY A 48 -27.41 17.62 -7.81
CA GLY A 48 -26.58 18.75 -8.21
C GLY A 48 -25.32 18.96 -7.36
N THR A 49 -25.00 18.04 -6.44
CA THR A 49 -23.78 18.02 -5.64
C THR A 49 -22.90 16.86 -6.08
N LEU A 50 -21.60 17.09 -6.26
CA LEU A 50 -20.64 16.01 -6.47
C LEU A 50 -20.35 15.34 -5.13
N ARG A 51 -20.48 14.01 -5.07
CA ARG A 51 -20.14 13.21 -3.90
C ARG A 51 -19.04 12.22 -4.20
N ALA A 52 -18.21 11.95 -3.21
CA ALA A 52 -17.19 10.91 -3.27
C ALA A 52 -17.33 9.99 -2.08
N THR A 53 -17.34 8.68 -2.33
CA THR A 53 -17.32 7.64 -1.28
C THR A 53 -15.97 6.95 -1.33
N PHE A 54 -15.32 6.78 -0.18
CA PHE A 54 -13.94 6.29 -0.06
C PHE A 54 -13.65 5.76 1.35
N HIS A 55 -12.53 5.05 1.50
CA HIS A 55 -12.06 4.55 2.79
C HIS A 55 -10.90 5.38 3.33
N VAL A 56 -10.90 5.61 4.64
CA VAL A 56 -9.77 6.20 5.38
C VAL A 56 -9.25 5.22 6.43
N PRO A 57 -7.91 5.20 6.68
CA PRO A 57 -7.30 4.29 7.64
C PRO A 57 -7.59 4.66 9.10
N SER A 58 -7.83 5.94 9.41
CA SER A 58 -8.09 6.43 10.76
C SER A 58 -9.05 7.62 10.75
N PRO A 59 -9.71 7.92 11.88
CA PRO A 59 -10.66 9.05 11.98
C PRO A 59 -10.03 10.41 11.66
N ASP A 60 -8.74 10.56 11.90
CA ASP A 60 -7.98 11.80 11.71
C ASP A 60 -7.20 11.84 10.39
N ALA A 61 -7.39 10.84 9.52
CA ALA A 61 -6.59 10.72 8.30
C ALA A 61 -6.66 11.96 7.39
N LEU A 62 -7.77 12.67 7.37
CA LEU A 62 -7.96 13.87 6.55
C LEU A 62 -7.63 15.18 7.26
N ASP A 63 -7.18 15.14 8.52
CA ASP A 63 -6.79 16.32 9.27
C ASP A 63 -5.64 17.09 8.59
N ASP A 64 -5.64 18.40 8.73
CA ASP A 64 -4.64 19.30 8.15
C ASP A 64 -3.20 18.93 8.53
N LYS A 65 -3.00 18.41 9.76
CA LYS A 65 -1.69 17.96 10.26
C LYS A 65 -1.03 16.86 9.41
N HIS A 66 -1.83 16.11 8.65
CA HIS A 66 -1.37 15.02 7.80
C HIS A 66 -1.26 15.38 6.31
N GLN A 67 -1.71 16.58 5.93
CA GLN A 67 -1.72 16.99 4.54
C GLN A 67 -0.31 17.24 4.02
N SER A 68 0.00 16.64 2.86
CA SER A 68 1.15 17.09 2.06
C SER A 68 0.85 18.42 1.40
N LYS A 69 1.89 19.16 0.99
CA LYS A 69 1.72 20.40 0.22
C LYS A 69 0.83 20.20 -1.03
N GLY A 70 0.94 19.04 -1.68
CA GLY A 70 0.13 18.71 -2.85
C GLY A 70 -1.34 18.53 -2.52
N VAL A 71 -1.65 17.90 -1.38
CA VAL A 71 -3.04 17.74 -0.88
C VAL A 71 -3.63 19.11 -0.55
N ALA A 72 -2.93 19.94 0.25
CA ALA A 72 -3.39 21.26 0.64
C ALA A 72 -3.67 22.16 -0.60
N THR A 73 -2.79 22.15 -1.60
CA THR A 73 -2.99 22.90 -2.84
C THR A 73 -4.23 22.42 -3.62
N ALA A 74 -4.43 21.11 -3.72
CA ALA A 74 -5.59 20.58 -4.44
C ALA A 74 -6.90 20.86 -3.70
N LEU A 75 -6.90 20.71 -2.38
CA LEU A 75 -8.07 21.01 -1.54
C LEU A 75 -8.45 22.48 -1.64
N GLN A 76 -7.48 23.42 -1.59
CA GLN A 76 -7.73 24.83 -1.77
C GLN A 76 -8.37 25.12 -3.14
N LYS A 77 -7.89 24.46 -4.21
CA LYS A 77 -8.47 24.64 -5.54
C LYS A 77 -9.91 24.11 -5.61
N VAL A 78 -10.17 22.93 -5.05
CA VAL A 78 -11.52 22.36 -4.97
C VAL A 78 -12.46 23.27 -4.18
N THR A 79 -12.03 23.74 -3.01
CA THR A 79 -12.81 24.68 -2.19
C THR A 79 -13.18 25.94 -2.96
N GLY A 80 -12.25 26.49 -3.77
CA GLY A 80 -12.52 27.65 -4.61
C GLY A 80 -13.55 27.42 -5.74
N LEU A 81 -13.82 26.18 -6.09
CA LEU A 81 -14.84 25.76 -7.08
C LEU A 81 -16.20 25.45 -6.44
N CYS A 82 -16.27 25.44 -5.11
CA CYS A 82 -17.48 25.15 -4.36
C CYS A 82 -18.15 26.43 -3.84
N LYS A 83 -19.49 26.43 -3.74
CA LYS A 83 -20.28 27.55 -3.15
C LYS A 83 -20.27 27.57 -1.62
N ALA A 84 -19.87 26.44 -1.01
CA ALA A 84 -19.66 26.26 0.42
C ALA A 84 -18.48 25.32 0.61
N ASP A 85 -17.84 25.37 1.78
CA ASP A 85 -16.71 24.49 2.08
C ASP A 85 -17.11 23.02 1.91
N PRO A 86 -16.29 22.22 1.21
CA PRO A 86 -16.48 20.79 1.13
C PRO A 86 -16.52 20.16 2.54
N SER A 87 -17.42 19.24 2.75
CA SER A 87 -17.58 18.58 4.05
C SER A 87 -17.58 17.06 3.90
N TRP A 88 -17.01 16.36 4.86
CA TRP A 88 -17.01 14.90 4.88
C TRP A 88 -17.55 14.34 6.18
N ARG A 89 -18.01 13.10 6.12
CA ARG A 89 -18.55 12.36 7.27
C ARG A 89 -18.26 10.88 7.15
N VAL A 90 -18.19 10.20 8.27
CA VAL A 90 -18.20 8.74 8.33
C VAL A 90 -19.60 8.24 8.03
N VAL A 91 -19.74 7.32 7.10
CA VAL A 91 -21.01 6.71 6.69
C VAL A 91 -21.07 5.23 7.01
N GLY A 92 -19.93 4.60 7.38
CA GLY A 92 -19.87 3.21 7.79
C GLY A 92 -18.53 2.88 8.44
N GLU A 93 -18.53 1.83 9.22
CA GLU A 93 -17.33 1.20 9.76
C GLU A 93 -16.96 0.01 8.86
N ASP A 94 -15.69 -0.27 8.73
CA ASP A 94 -15.16 -1.48 8.14
C ASP A 94 -14.19 -2.14 9.12
N ASP A 95 -13.90 -3.41 8.91
CA ASP A 95 -12.99 -4.17 9.75
C ASP A 95 -11.49 -3.88 9.43
N SER A 96 -11.22 -2.87 8.58
CA SER A 96 -9.86 -2.50 8.20
C SER A 96 -9.15 -1.83 9.37
N ALA A 97 -8.39 -2.60 10.11
CA ALA A 97 -7.51 -2.06 11.14
C ALA A 97 -6.33 -1.33 10.50
N SER A 98 -5.87 -0.26 11.13
CA SER A 98 -4.58 0.37 10.83
C SER A 98 -3.74 0.47 12.09
N ALA A 99 -2.43 0.26 11.95
CA ALA A 99 -1.49 0.39 13.07
C ALA A 99 -0.82 1.76 13.07
N GLY A 100 -0.52 2.27 14.26
CA GLY A 100 0.43 3.36 14.43
C GLY A 100 1.87 2.86 14.39
N VAL A 101 2.80 3.73 14.04
CA VAL A 101 4.25 3.38 13.98
C VAL A 101 4.89 3.36 15.38
N GLY A 102 4.27 4.00 16.39
CA GLY A 102 4.92 4.38 17.65
C GLY A 102 5.59 3.26 18.46
N ASP A 103 5.05 2.02 18.41
CA ASP A 103 5.57 0.87 19.17
C ASP A 103 6.07 -0.26 18.28
N ALA A 104 6.14 -0.05 16.96
CA ALA A 104 6.55 -1.07 16.01
C ALA A 104 8.04 -1.43 16.21
N LYS A 105 8.33 -2.70 16.49
CA LYS A 105 9.69 -3.23 16.60
C LYS A 105 10.32 -3.54 15.25
N ALA A 106 9.49 -3.80 14.27
CA ALA A 106 9.86 -4.03 12.88
C ALA A 106 8.75 -3.57 11.95
N LEU A 107 9.11 -3.29 10.71
CA LEU A 107 8.18 -3.03 9.60
C LEU A 107 8.48 -4.01 8.47
N PHE A 108 7.51 -4.22 7.58
CA PHE A 108 7.78 -4.93 6.34
C PHE A 108 6.96 -4.39 5.17
N LEU A 109 7.55 -4.46 3.97
CA LEU A 109 6.88 -4.12 2.72
C LEU A 109 6.31 -5.39 2.10
N LYS A 110 5.00 -5.39 1.92
CA LYS A 110 4.25 -6.46 1.23
C LYS A 110 3.07 -5.86 0.48
N THR A 111 2.77 -6.41 -0.69
CA THR A 111 1.52 -6.13 -1.40
C THR A 111 1.22 -7.26 -2.38
N ASP A 112 0.00 -7.34 -2.85
CA ASP A 112 -0.48 -8.23 -3.90
C ASP A 112 -1.58 -7.54 -4.70
N MET A 113 -2.09 -8.18 -5.74
CA MET A 113 -3.11 -7.62 -6.64
C MET A 113 -4.44 -7.29 -5.94
N PHE A 114 -4.70 -7.85 -4.77
CA PHE A 114 -5.93 -7.61 -4.00
C PHE A 114 -5.75 -6.57 -2.89
N SER A 115 -4.50 -6.16 -2.62
CA SER A 115 -4.21 -5.21 -1.57
C SER A 115 -4.59 -3.79 -2.01
N ASP A 116 -5.44 -3.13 -1.25
CA ASP A 116 -5.88 -1.75 -1.49
C ASP A 116 -5.57 -0.79 -0.34
N THR A 117 -4.77 -1.24 0.63
CA THR A 117 -4.35 -0.49 1.81
C THR A 117 -2.93 0.07 1.65
N SER A 118 -2.14 0.11 2.71
CA SER A 118 -0.73 0.50 2.69
C SER A 118 0.17 -0.66 2.26
N PRO A 119 1.27 -0.42 1.54
CA PRO A 119 2.28 -1.45 1.29
C PRO A 119 3.22 -1.69 2.49
N VAL A 120 3.10 -0.91 3.56
CA VAL A 120 3.91 -1.02 4.78
C VAL A 120 3.06 -1.60 5.90
N TYR A 121 3.58 -2.62 6.56
CA TYR A 121 2.91 -3.32 7.65
C TYR A 121 3.78 -3.27 8.91
N GLU A 122 3.14 -3.18 10.07
CA GLU A 122 3.86 -3.35 11.33
C GLU A 122 4.16 -4.84 11.59
N GLY A 123 5.26 -5.11 12.30
CA GLY A 123 5.84 -6.46 12.35
C GLY A 123 5.19 -7.41 13.33
N SER A 124 4.39 -6.96 14.29
CA SER A 124 3.83 -7.83 15.33
C SER A 124 2.52 -8.49 14.90
N GLU A 125 1.56 -7.68 14.47
CA GLU A 125 0.21 -8.14 14.10
C GLU A 125 0.02 -8.22 12.58
N GLY A 126 0.95 -7.66 11.79
CA GLY A 126 0.81 -7.60 10.35
C GLY A 126 -0.27 -6.61 9.90
N THR A 127 -0.49 -5.56 10.68
CA THR A 127 -1.49 -4.55 10.39
C THR A 127 -0.89 -3.47 9.48
N PRO A 128 -1.61 -2.99 8.43
CA PRO A 128 -1.08 -1.98 7.53
C PRO A 128 -0.90 -0.63 8.24
N VAL A 129 0.23 0.04 7.97
CA VAL A 129 0.59 1.34 8.52
C VAL A 129 0.31 2.42 7.48
N PRO A 130 -0.56 3.42 7.75
CA PRO A 130 -0.80 4.52 6.83
C PRO A 130 0.47 5.30 6.51
N LEU A 131 0.74 5.54 5.23
CA LEU A 131 2.01 6.18 4.82
C LEU A 131 2.20 7.58 5.41
N PHE A 132 1.12 8.34 5.66
CA PHE A 132 1.23 9.67 6.28
C PHE A 132 1.69 9.63 7.74
N GLN A 133 1.62 8.48 8.42
CA GLN A 133 2.11 8.29 9.79
C GLN A 133 3.60 7.94 9.83
N LEU A 134 4.19 7.52 8.69
CA LEU A 134 5.61 7.22 8.61
C LEU A 134 6.45 8.51 8.65
N PRO A 135 7.62 8.52 9.32
CA PRO A 135 8.52 9.68 9.40
C PRO A 135 9.32 9.88 8.09
N ILE A 136 8.66 9.78 6.96
CA ILE A 136 9.22 9.94 5.61
C ILE A 136 8.58 11.10 4.88
N ASP A 137 9.29 11.68 3.93
CA ASP A 137 8.77 12.78 3.14
C ASP A 137 7.72 12.32 2.11
N TRP A 138 7.11 13.29 1.43
CA TRP A 138 6.04 13.01 0.48
C TRP A 138 6.54 12.27 -0.78
N HIS A 139 7.79 12.49 -1.20
CA HIS A 139 8.40 11.78 -2.33
C HIS A 139 8.59 10.30 -2.02
N ALA A 140 9.07 9.98 -0.80
CA ALA A 140 9.21 8.60 -0.35
C ALA A 140 7.85 7.89 -0.28
N ARG A 141 6.77 8.57 0.17
CA ARG A 141 5.41 8.03 0.15
C ARG A 141 4.92 7.76 -1.28
N GLU A 142 5.14 8.69 -2.20
CA GLU A 142 4.78 8.53 -3.62
C GLU A 142 5.57 7.39 -4.27
N ASN A 143 6.84 7.20 -3.93
CA ASN A 143 7.66 6.10 -4.41
C ASN A 143 7.15 4.75 -3.90
N LEU A 144 6.77 4.64 -2.63
CA LEU A 144 6.14 3.44 -2.06
C LEU A 144 4.84 3.09 -2.78
N GLN A 145 3.96 4.06 -3.02
CA GLN A 145 2.72 3.86 -3.77
C GLN A 145 2.98 3.43 -5.23
N SER A 146 3.98 4.03 -5.87
CA SER A 146 4.34 3.70 -7.24
C SER A 146 4.94 2.29 -7.34
N TRP A 147 5.78 1.89 -6.37
CA TRP A 147 6.29 0.55 -6.25
C TRP A 147 5.16 -0.47 -6.00
N MET A 148 4.27 -0.20 -5.04
CA MET A 148 3.09 -1.01 -4.77
C MET A 148 2.29 -1.29 -6.06
N ARG A 149 2.00 -0.24 -6.84
CA ARG A 149 1.26 -0.39 -8.09
C ARG A 149 1.98 -1.27 -9.10
N ARG A 150 3.30 -1.19 -9.21
CA ARG A 150 4.09 -2.06 -10.10
C ARG A 150 4.07 -3.51 -9.64
N VAL A 151 4.21 -3.78 -8.34
CA VAL A 151 4.07 -5.15 -7.80
C VAL A 151 2.70 -5.71 -8.14
N GLN A 152 1.62 -4.96 -7.93
CA GLN A 152 0.26 -5.37 -8.25
C GLN A 152 0.07 -5.71 -9.73
N LEU A 153 0.63 -4.88 -10.63
CA LEU A 153 0.58 -5.13 -12.07
C LEU A 153 1.33 -6.42 -12.47
N HIS A 154 2.50 -6.69 -11.87
CA HIS A 154 3.22 -7.94 -12.12
C HIS A 154 2.49 -9.13 -11.54
N ASP A 155 1.87 -8.99 -10.37
CA ASP A 155 1.07 -10.03 -9.73
C ASP A 155 -0.16 -10.39 -10.58
N GLU A 156 -0.85 -9.39 -11.11
CA GLU A 156 -1.98 -9.56 -12.03
C GLU A 156 -1.54 -10.24 -13.35
N LEU A 157 -0.42 -9.81 -13.94
CA LEU A 157 0.14 -10.44 -15.14
C LEU A 157 0.54 -11.89 -14.89
N TRP A 158 1.14 -12.17 -13.74
CA TRP A 158 1.51 -13.51 -13.37
C TRP A 158 0.31 -14.44 -13.23
N ILE A 159 -0.79 -13.98 -12.65
CA ILE A 159 -1.97 -14.82 -12.41
C ILE A 159 -2.84 -14.95 -13.68
N ASN A 160 -2.96 -13.89 -14.47
CA ASN A 160 -4.02 -13.78 -15.50
C ASN A 160 -3.52 -13.73 -16.95
N SER A 161 -2.22 -13.58 -17.23
CA SER A 161 -1.77 -13.29 -18.60
C SER A 161 -1.51 -14.49 -19.48
N GLY A 162 -1.29 -15.67 -18.92
CA GLY A 162 -0.89 -16.88 -19.62
C GLY A 162 0.47 -16.81 -20.31
N ARG A 163 0.72 -15.78 -21.11
CA ARG A 163 1.97 -15.61 -21.86
C ARG A 163 3.08 -14.88 -21.11
N LEU A 164 2.72 -13.97 -20.21
CA LEU A 164 3.67 -13.14 -19.46
C LEU A 164 3.92 -13.66 -18.05
N GLU A 165 3.27 -14.75 -17.65
CA GLU A 165 3.38 -15.34 -16.30
C GLU A 165 4.82 -15.54 -15.85
N GLY A 166 5.66 -16.19 -16.69
CA GLY A 166 7.05 -16.47 -16.32
C GLY A 166 7.88 -15.21 -16.12
N ALA A 167 7.72 -14.21 -17.00
CA ALA A 167 8.45 -12.95 -16.90
C ALA A 167 8.00 -12.13 -15.69
N ALA A 168 6.69 -12.06 -15.45
CA ALA A 168 6.13 -11.35 -14.29
C ALA A 168 6.52 -12.02 -12.98
N TYR A 169 6.51 -13.36 -12.92
CA TYR A 169 6.95 -14.10 -11.74
C TYR A 169 8.45 -13.89 -11.43
N VAL A 170 9.32 -13.79 -12.43
CA VAL A 170 10.73 -13.47 -12.22
C VAL A 170 10.88 -12.11 -11.52
N GLU A 171 10.15 -11.08 -11.96
CA GLU A 171 10.20 -9.77 -11.32
C GLU A 171 9.74 -9.80 -9.84
N LEU A 172 8.78 -10.68 -9.50
CA LEU A 172 8.27 -10.82 -8.13
C LEU A 172 9.17 -11.69 -7.24
N SER A 173 9.84 -12.71 -7.82
CA SER A 173 10.47 -13.81 -7.08
C SER A 173 11.99 -13.81 -7.07
N ASP A 174 12.65 -13.10 -8.00
CA ASP A 174 14.10 -12.99 -8.04
C ASP A 174 14.56 -11.79 -7.20
N PRO A 175 15.38 -12.00 -6.14
CA PRO A 175 15.89 -10.90 -5.33
C PRO A 175 16.81 -9.94 -6.12
N ALA A 176 17.28 -10.33 -7.30
CA ALA A 176 18.08 -9.49 -8.19
C ALA A 176 17.25 -8.76 -9.26
N SER A 177 15.94 -9.02 -9.34
CA SER A 177 15.05 -8.30 -10.27
C SER A 177 15.02 -6.80 -9.99
N MET A 178 14.64 -6.02 -10.99
CA MET A 178 14.52 -4.56 -10.82
C MET A 178 13.46 -4.19 -9.77
N LEU A 179 12.33 -4.89 -9.78
CA LEU A 179 11.22 -4.65 -8.87
C LEU A 179 11.60 -4.99 -7.41
N ALA A 180 12.28 -6.12 -7.19
CA ALA A 180 12.76 -6.53 -5.88
C ALA A 180 13.90 -5.62 -5.37
N ALA A 181 14.82 -5.21 -6.25
CA ALA A 181 15.89 -4.28 -5.90
C ALA A 181 15.34 -2.93 -5.44
N GLU A 182 14.34 -2.40 -6.15
CA GLU A 182 13.66 -1.15 -5.77
C GLU A 182 12.92 -1.29 -4.43
N GLY A 183 12.14 -2.37 -4.23
CA GLY A 183 11.44 -2.60 -2.97
C GLY A 183 12.39 -2.71 -1.77
N ARG A 184 13.54 -3.36 -1.94
CA ARG A 184 14.58 -3.45 -0.90
C ARG A 184 15.24 -2.10 -0.62
N GLU A 185 15.42 -1.26 -1.64
CA GLU A 185 15.91 0.11 -1.46
C GLU A 185 14.91 0.96 -0.67
N LEU A 186 13.62 0.88 -0.99
CA LEU A 186 12.57 1.55 -0.26
C LEU A 186 12.50 1.09 1.21
N ALA A 187 12.65 -0.22 1.45
CA ALA A 187 12.70 -0.77 2.81
C ALA A 187 13.91 -0.22 3.58
N ARG A 188 15.09 -0.16 2.96
CA ARG A 188 16.30 0.42 3.57
C ARG A 188 16.12 1.89 3.90
N ASN A 189 15.60 2.68 2.97
CA ASN A 189 15.35 4.11 3.18
C ASN A 189 14.35 4.35 4.33
N LEU A 190 13.35 3.48 4.45
CA LEU A 190 12.41 3.53 5.57
C LEU A 190 13.09 3.16 6.89
N GLU A 191 13.94 2.12 6.92
CA GLU A 191 14.72 1.74 8.10
C GLU A 191 15.67 2.89 8.53
N GLU A 192 16.40 3.49 7.59
CA GLU A 192 17.32 4.60 7.86
C GLU A 192 16.61 5.84 8.44
N THR A 193 15.40 6.14 7.94
CA THR A 193 14.64 7.32 8.35
C THR A 193 13.89 7.11 9.67
N SER A 194 13.32 5.91 9.87
CA SER A 194 12.51 5.60 11.06
C SER A 194 13.32 5.05 12.24
N GLY A 195 14.50 4.47 11.96
CA GLY A 195 15.27 3.69 12.95
C GLY A 195 14.66 2.32 13.26
N ILE A 196 13.60 1.90 12.53
CA ILE A 196 12.89 0.65 12.73
C ILE A 196 13.32 -0.35 11.67
N ALA A 197 13.75 -1.56 12.08
CA ALA A 197 14.14 -2.63 11.17
C ALA A 197 13.03 -2.90 10.16
N THR A 198 13.34 -2.75 8.86
CA THR A 198 12.33 -2.84 7.80
C THR A 198 12.68 -3.91 6.79
N TYR A 199 11.79 -4.87 6.63
CA TYR A 199 11.98 -6.04 5.77
C TYR A 199 11.22 -5.87 4.45
N TYR A 200 11.72 -6.54 3.42
CA TYR A 200 11.09 -6.68 2.12
C TYR A 200 10.53 -8.09 1.97
N PHE A 201 9.26 -8.22 1.60
CA PHE A 201 8.66 -9.52 1.29
C PHE A 201 8.97 -9.90 -0.17
N LEU A 202 9.74 -10.99 -0.33
CA LEU A 202 10.04 -11.60 -1.62
C LEU A 202 8.98 -12.65 -1.93
N LYS A 203 8.19 -12.44 -2.97
CA LYS A 203 7.12 -13.35 -3.39
C LYS A 203 7.71 -14.51 -4.17
N HIS A 204 8.16 -15.53 -3.47
CA HIS A 204 8.72 -16.74 -4.06
C HIS A 204 8.05 -17.97 -3.44
N TYR A 205 7.61 -18.90 -4.31
CA TYR A 205 7.03 -20.17 -3.88
C TYR A 205 8.13 -21.23 -3.73
N TRP A 206 8.79 -21.20 -2.60
CA TRP A 206 9.87 -22.12 -2.26
C TRP A 206 9.39 -23.58 -2.25
N GLY A 207 10.24 -24.48 -2.77
CA GLY A 207 9.96 -25.93 -2.85
C GLY A 207 9.16 -26.38 -4.08
N ARG A 208 8.74 -25.45 -4.95
CA ARG A 208 8.10 -25.80 -6.23
C ARG A 208 9.10 -26.22 -7.30
N ARG A 209 10.34 -25.80 -7.20
CA ARG A 209 11.41 -26.12 -8.14
C ARG A 209 12.44 -27.01 -7.46
N GLU A 210 12.90 -28.06 -8.13
CA GLU A 210 13.97 -28.94 -7.64
C GLU A 210 15.28 -28.18 -7.32
N ALA A 211 15.49 -27.04 -7.98
CA ALA A 211 16.65 -26.18 -7.78
C ALA A 211 16.52 -25.22 -6.57
N ASP A 212 15.36 -25.17 -5.90
CA ASP A 212 15.17 -24.28 -4.75
C ASP A 212 16.03 -24.73 -3.57
N GLN A 213 16.90 -23.85 -3.11
CA GLN A 213 17.70 -24.04 -1.91
C GLN A 213 16.93 -23.45 -0.72
N LEU A 214 16.35 -24.33 0.10
CA LEU A 214 15.45 -23.93 1.21
C LEU A 214 16.18 -23.51 2.48
N ASP A 215 17.48 -23.83 2.58
CA ASP A 215 18.31 -23.62 3.78
C ASP A 215 19.14 -22.35 3.76
N VAL A 216 19.19 -21.66 2.62
CA VAL A 216 20.03 -20.45 2.43
C VAL A 216 19.27 -19.30 1.82
N CYS A 217 19.56 -18.10 2.30
CA CYS A 217 19.03 -16.88 1.74
C CYS A 217 19.40 -16.72 0.26
N PRO A 218 18.46 -16.45 -0.64
CA PRO A 218 18.74 -16.34 -2.08
C PRO A 218 19.68 -15.18 -2.42
N SER A 219 19.75 -14.16 -1.56
CA SER A 219 20.57 -12.97 -1.77
C SER A 219 22.01 -13.14 -1.25
N CYS A 220 22.20 -13.47 0.04
CA CYS A 220 23.54 -13.53 0.65
C CYS A 220 24.10 -14.94 0.83
N LYS A 221 23.32 -15.99 0.54
CA LYS A 221 23.69 -17.39 0.71
C LYS A 221 23.98 -17.84 2.17
N ALA A 222 23.76 -16.95 3.15
CA ALA A 222 23.82 -17.36 4.54
C ALA A 222 22.60 -18.20 4.91
N PRO A 223 22.70 -19.09 5.93
CA PRO A 223 21.52 -19.73 6.48
C PRO A 223 20.48 -18.68 6.88
N TRP A 224 19.22 -18.92 6.54
CA TRP A 224 18.13 -18.10 7.03
C TRP A 224 17.18 -18.91 7.90
N ALA A 225 16.52 -18.22 8.82
CA ALA A 225 15.59 -18.88 9.71
C ALA A 225 14.45 -19.47 8.89
N ALA A 226 14.24 -20.77 9.06
CA ALA A 226 13.14 -21.52 8.48
C ALA A 226 12.50 -22.31 9.62
N GLU A 227 11.85 -21.63 10.54
CA GLU A 227 11.06 -22.30 11.58
C GLU A 227 9.68 -22.61 11.01
N PRO A 228 9.17 -23.83 11.23
CA PRO A 228 7.76 -24.10 10.92
C PRO A 228 6.91 -23.23 11.83
N LEU A 229 6.15 -22.35 11.22
CA LEU A 229 5.29 -21.43 11.92
C LEU A 229 4.23 -22.19 12.70
N GLY A 230 4.09 -21.87 13.98
CA GLY A 230 2.95 -22.31 14.77
C GLY A 230 1.66 -21.78 14.16
N THR A 231 0.59 -22.54 14.20
CA THR A 231 -0.75 -22.04 13.83
C THR A 231 -1.10 -20.87 14.75
N GLY A 232 -1.31 -19.68 14.17
CA GLY A 232 -1.71 -18.48 14.90
C GLY A 232 -0.63 -17.41 15.05
N THR A 233 0.56 -17.57 14.42
CA THR A 233 1.55 -16.48 14.31
C THR A 233 1.08 -15.41 13.33
N GLN A 234 1.32 -14.14 13.67
CA GLN A 234 0.97 -12.98 12.88
C GLN A 234 2.21 -12.14 12.57
N GLY A 235 2.04 -11.14 11.72
CA GLY A 235 3.10 -10.20 11.39
C GLY A 235 4.33 -10.88 10.78
N ILE A 236 5.51 -10.44 11.22
CA ILE A 236 6.79 -10.93 10.69
C ILE A 236 7.05 -12.39 11.01
N ASP A 237 6.53 -12.88 12.12
CA ASP A 237 6.68 -14.28 12.56
C ASP A 237 5.75 -15.25 11.79
N SER A 238 4.87 -14.72 10.94
CA SER A 238 4.05 -15.54 10.03
C SER A 238 4.81 -16.00 8.78
N PHE A 239 5.98 -15.45 8.49
CA PHE A 239 6.77 -15.83 7.32
C PHE A 239 7.69 -17.01 7.61
N ALA A 240 7.70 -17.99 6.71
CA ALA A 240 8.49 -19.22 6.85
C ALA A 240 10.00 -18.94 6.80
N TYR A 241 10.41 -17.93 6.04
CA TYR A 241 11.81 -17.60 5.82
C TYR A 241 12.10 -16.14 6.19
N ARG A 242 13.16 -15.93 6.98
CA ARG A 242 13.63 -14.61 7.38
C ARG A 242 15.15 -14.54 7.31
N CYS A 243 15.66 -13.51 6.60
CA CYS A 243 17.07 -13.16 6.58
C CYS A 243 17.28 -11.77 7.18
N ASP A 244 17.79 -11.71 8.41
CA ASP A 244 18.02 -10.43 9.10
C ASP A 244 19.15 -9.61 8.46
N THR A 245 20.14 -10.28 7.83
CA THR A 245 21.24 -9.60 7.11
C THR A 245 20.74 -8.88 5.86
N CYS A 246 19.87 -9.52 5.08
CA CYS A 246 19.36 -8.96 3.82
C CYS A 246 18.03 -8.22 3.97
N ARG A 247 17.43 -8.27 5.15
CA ARG A 247 16.08 -7.76 5.41
C ARG A 247 15.05 -8.35 4.43
N ILE A 248 15.09 -9.67 4.23
CA ILE A 248 14.17 -10.38 3.34
C ILE A 248 13.30 -11.32 4.15
N LEU A 249 12.01 -11.31 3.85
CA LEU A 249 11.00 -12.29 4.28
C LEU A 249 10.50 -13.07 3.06
N SER A 250 10.07 -14.31 3.25
CA SER A 250 9.41 -15.09 2.20
C SER A 250 8.52 -16.20 2.79
N GLU A 251 7.71 -16.82 1.94
CA GLU A 251 6.75 -17.86 2.32
C GLU A 251 7.10 -19.21 1.70
N HIS A 252 6.62 -20.31 2.31
CA HIS A 252 6.53 -21.59 1.63
C HIS A 252 5.53 -21.52 0.46
N ALA A 253 5.74 -22.37 -0.54
CA ALA A 253 4.67 -22.65 -1.48
C ALA A 253 3.46 -23.18 -0.69
N THR A 254 2.34 -22.49 -0.78
CA THR A 254 1.08 -23.08 -0.35
C THR A 254 0.89 -24.37 -1.12
N ALA A 255 0.68 -25.49 -0.39
CA ALA A 255 0.31 -26.75 -1.03
C ALA A 255 -0.95 -26.47 -1.87
N THR A 256 -0.79 -26.37 -3.19
CA THR A 256 -1.94 -26.49 -4.06
C THR A 256 -2.47 -27.89 -3.82
N SER A 257 -3.71 -27.99 -3.33
CA SER A 257 -4.46 -29.23 -3.45
C SER A 257 -4.21 -29.77 -4.86
N GLN A 258 -3.54 -30.89 -4.96
CA GLN A 258 -3.44 -31.64 -6.19
C GLN A 258 -4.87 -32.16 -6.44
N ASP A 259 -5.56 -31.54 -7.37
CA ASP A 259 -6.65 -32.18 -8.10
C ASP A 259 -6.09 -32.94 -9.29
#